data_c7c1c0a80e53cae18a8599bef9747ed3
#
_entry.id   c7c1c0a80e53cae18a8599bef9747ed3
#
_cell.length_a   1.000
_cell.length_b   1.000
_cell.length_c   1.000
_cell.angle_alpha   90.00
_cell.angle_beta   90.00
_cell.angle_gamma   90.00
#
_symmetry.space_group_name_H-M   'P 1'
#
loop_
_entity.id
_entity.type
_entity.pdbx_description
1 polymer ?
#
loop_
_entity_poly.entity_id
_entity_poly.type
_entity_poly.pdbx_seq_one_letter_code
_entity_poly.pdbx_strand_id
1 'polypeptide(L)'
;PVEGSILLVGDITDPHTQQRVLEELKERPLNSIISDISPNITGKWDMDQAVAMTLVALVYDFSLPLLCKGGSFVTKLFQGVGVEELIQVVKPFFSDVRRFSPHASRNSSSEVYLICRNYMPWKFKKTSILENYETALNVKLSGDDIEEAPEIVTSSFSVRKKKSTE
;
A
#
# COMPACT_ATOMS: atom_id res chain seq x y z
N PRO A 1 -2.52 21.81 13.93
CA PRO A 1 -1.82 20.61 14.41
C PRO A 1 -2.71 19.93 15.45
N VAL A 2 -2.76 18.61 15.42
CA VAL A 2 -3.44 17.81 16.43
C VAL A 2 -2.47 17.67 17.60
N GLU A 3 -2.94 17.94 18.83
CA GLU A 3 -2.11 17.83 20.03
C GLU A 3 -1.57 16.40 20.19
N GLY A 4 -0.27 16.28 20.49
CA GLY A 4 0.41 14.97 20.60
C GLY A 4 0.78 14.33 19.27
N SER A 5 0.51 14.97 18.12
CA SER A 5 0.94 14.48 16.81
C SER A 5 2.31 15.02 16.42
N ILE A 6 3.05 14.21 15.65
CA ILE A 6 4.27 14.61 14.96
C ILE A 6 3.92 14.79 13.48
N LEU A 7 4.17 15.99 12.95
CA LEU A 7 3.90 16.30 11.56
C LEU A 7 5.20 16.26 10.75
N LEU A 8 5.24 15.39 9.75
CA LEU A 8 6.30 15.35 8.74
C LEU A 8 5.71 15.78 7.39
N VAL A 9 6.41 16.66 6.69
CA VAL A 9 6.04 17.10 5.34
C VAL A 9 7.05 16.53 4.36
N GLY A 10 6.55 15.85 3.32
CA GLY A 10 7.38 15.22 2.29
C GLY A 10 6.56 14.33 1.38
N ASP A 11 7.18 13.86 0.31
CA ASP A 11 6.63 12.84 -0.58
C ASP A 11 6.97 11.46 -0.01
N ILE A 12 5.97 10.62 0.25
CA ILE A 12 6.17 9.28 0.82
C ILE A 12 6.89 8.34 -0.15
N THR A 13 6.92 8.64 -1.43
CA THR A 13 7.67 7.87 -2.43
C THR A 13 9.16 8.23 -2.44
N ASP A 14 9.54 9.34 -1.83
CA ASP A 14 10.93 9.76 -1.70
C ASP A 14 11.64 9.01 -0.58
N PRO A 15 12.76 8.31 -0.85
CA PRO A 15 13.53 7.59 0.16
C PRO A 15 14.00 8.45 1.34
N HIS A 16 14.27 9.74 1.12
CA HIS A 16 14.66 10.65 2.19
C HIS A 16 13.48 10.91 3.15
N THR A 17 12.27 11.09 2.62
CA THR A 17 11.05 11.22 3.43
C THR A 17 10.78 9.94 4.22
N GLN A 18 10.91 8.78 3.59
CA GLN A 18 10.77 7.47 4.25
C GLN A 18 11.77 7.32 5.40
N GLN A 19 13.03 7.70 5.18
CA GLN A 19 14.07 7.65 6.20
C GLN A 19 13.73 8.53 7.43
N ARG A 20 13.21 9.75 7.20
CA ARG A 20 12.76 10.64 8.29
C ARG A 20 11.61 10.02 9.10
N VAL A 21 10.67 9.32 8.45
CA VAL A 21 9.60 8.60 9.13
C VAL A 21 10.18 7.49 10.01
N LEU A 22 11.13 6.71 9.51
CA LEU A 22 11.79 5.63 10.26
C LEU A 22 12.55 6.17 11.49
N GLU A 23 13.27 7.28 11.33
CA GLU A 23 13.99 7.96 12.42
C GLU A 23 13.04 8.44 13.52
N GLU A 24 11.88 8.97 13.15
CA GLU A 24 10.87 9.43 14.11
C GLU A 24 10.19 8.25 14.82
N LEU A 25 9.97 7.15 14.14
CA LEU A 25 9.40 5.94 14.73
C LEU A 25 10.33 5.28 15.75
N LYS A 26 11.65 5.45 15.62
CA LYS A 26 12.64 4.87 16.56
C LYS A 26 12.39 3.38 16.81
N GLU A 27 12.21 2.62 15.74
CA GLU A 27 11.91 1.17 15.75
C GLU A 27 10.59 0.78 16.46
N ARG A 28 9.77 1.74 16.85
CA ARG A 28 8.46 1.44 17.44
C ARG A 28 7.53 0.86 16.35
N PRO A 29 6.98 -0.34 16.56
CA PRO A 29 6.03 -0.89 15.62
C PRO A 29 4.70 -0.12 15.64
N LEU A 30 4.06 -0.01 14.48
CA LEU A 30 2.78 0.67 14.34
C LEU A 30 1.63 -0.30 14.61
N ASN A 31 0.65 0.11 15.39
CA ASN A 31 -0.58 -0.67 15.61
C ASN A 31 -1.60 -0.45 14.50
N SER A 32 -1.62 0.75 13.92
CA SER A 32 -2.54 1.11 12.85
C SER A 32 -1.88 2.09 11.91
N ILE A 33 -2.19 1.94 10.62
CA ILE A 33 -1.82 2.85 9.55
C ILE A 33 -3.09 3.28 8.85
N ILE A 34 -3.24 4.59 8.64
CA ILE A 34 -4.34 5.18 7.90
C ILE A 34 -3.74 5.98 6.75
N SER A 35 -4.11 5.64 5.53
CA SER A 35 -3.63 6.29 4.32
C SER A 35 -4.79 6.94 3.56
N ASP A 36 -4.72 8.24 3.42
CA ASP A 36 -5.62 9.03 2.56
C ASP A 36 -4.84 9.62 1.38
N ILE A 37 -3.90 8.82 0.84
CA ILE A 37 -3.01 9.24 -0.23
C ILE A 37 -3.76 9.38 -1.55
N SER A 38 -3.45 10.44 -2.28
CA SER A 38 -3.99 10.70 -3.61
C SER A 38 -2.89 11.32 -4.49
N PRO A 39 -2.77 10.93 -5.76
CA PRO A 39 -1.90 11.60 -6.71
C PRO A 39 -2.43 12.98 -7.07
N ASN A 40 -1.59 13.77 -7.74
CA ASN A 40 -2.06 14.97 -8.43
C ASN A 40 -2.98 14.56 -9.59
N ILE A 41 -4.23 14.99 -9.52
CA ILE A 41 -5.27 14.65 -10.50
C ILE A 41 -5.04 15.46 -11.77
N THR A 42 -4.88 14.78 -12.93
CA THR A 42 -4.69 15.40 -14.25
C THR A 42 -6.00 15.64 -14.97
N GLY A 43 -7.10 14.99 -14.54
CA GLY A 43 -8.41 14.99 -15.18
C GLY A 43 -8.59 13.89 -16.23
N LYS A 44 -7.58 13.07 -16.47
CA LYS A 44 -7.66 11.87 -17.32
C LYS A 44 -7.89 10.65 -16.44
N TRP A 45 -9.14 10.25 -16.29
CA TRP A 45 -9.57 9.26 -15.31
C TRP A 45 -8.72 7.98 -15.30
N ASP A 46 -8.49 7.36 -16.45
CA ASP A 46 -7.75 6.09 -16.51
C ASP A 46 -6.30 6.23 -16.07
N MET A 47 -5.65 7.35 -16.40
CA MET A 47 -4.28 7.63 -15.97
C MET A 47 -4.24 7.94 -14.48
N ASP A 48 -5.15 8.76 -13.99
CA ASP A 48 -5.23 9.15 -12.58
C ASP A 48 -5.50 7.92 -11.70
N GLN A 49 -6.37 7.00 -12.18
CA GLN A 49 -6.66 5.73 -11.52
C GLN A 49 -5.41 4.84 -11.43
N ALA A 50 -4.69 4.64 -12.53
CA ALA A 50 -3.49 3.80 -12.56
C ALA A 50 -2.40 4.35 -11.63
N VAL A 51 -2.16 5.66 -11.66
CA VAL A 51 -1.19 6.33 -10.78
C VAL A 51 -1.60 6.20 -9.31
N ALA A 52 -2.90 6.38 -9.00
CA ALA A 52 -3.41 6.24 -7.64
C ALA A 52 -3.19 4.83 -7.10
N MET A 53 -3.45 3.79 -7.88
CA MET A 53 -3.29 2.40 -7.47
C MET A 53 -1.83 2.02 -7.26
N THR A 54 -0.93 2.46 -8.14
CA THR A 54 0.53 2.31 -8.00
C THR A 54 1.02 2.97 -6.72
N LEU A 55 0.55 4.19 -6.43
CA LEU A 55 0.92 4.92 -5.22
C LEU A 55 0.46 4.19 -3.96
N VAL A 56 -0.75 3.63 -3.95
CA VAL A 56 -1.25 2.83 -2.83
C VAL A 56 -0.39 1.57 -2.64
N ALA A 57 -0.02 0.87 -3.71
CA ALA A 57 0.85 -0.31 -3.63
C ALA A 57 2.22 0.03 -3.03
N LEU A 58 2.83 1.15 -3.43
CA LEU A 58 4.08 1.68 -2.85
C LEU A 58 3.94 1.97 -1.35
N VAL A 59 2.81 2.55 -0.94
CA VAL A 59 2.55 2.81 0.49
C VAL A 59 2.44 1.51 1.28
N TYR A 60 1.84 0.45 0.71
CA TYR A 60 1.85 -0.87 1.34
C TYR A 60 3.27 -1.42 1.49
N ASP A 61 4.11 -1.34 0.45
CA ASP A 61 5.51 -1.82 0.50
C ASP A 61 6.32 -1.14 1.60
N PHE A 62 6.18 0.17 1.74
CA PHE A 62 6.84 0.91 2.80
C PHE A 62 6.27 0.58 4.19
N SER A 63 4.96 0.44 4.29
CA SER A 63 4.25 0.45 5.57
C SER A 63 4.11 -0.93 6.22
N LEU A 64 3.97 -2.02 5.44
CA LEU A 64 3.76 -3.36 6.01
C LEU A 64 4.90 -3.82 6.94
N PRO A 65 6.19 -3.56 6.63
CA PRO A 65 7.28 -3.91 7.54
C PRO A 65 7.23 -3.17 8.89
N LEU A 66 6.54 -2.04 8.96
CA LEU A 66 6.41 -1.20 10.16
C LEU A 66 5.22 -1.61 11.04
N LEU A 67 4.27 -2.37 10.48
CA LEU A 67 3.05 -2.76 11.16
C LEU A 67 3.30 -3.93 12.10
N CYS A 68 2.82 -3.84 13.34
CA CYS A 68 2.92 -4.94 14.29
C CYS A 68 2.00 -6.11 13.92
N LYS A 69 2.31 -7.30 14.42
CA LYS A 69 1.40 -8.45 14.35
C LYS A 69 0.03 -8.08 14.91
N GLY A 70 -1.03 -8.39 14.19
CA GLY A 70 -2.41 -8.07 14.57
C GLY A 70 -2.80 -6.62 14.27
N GLY A 71 -1.89 -5.81 13.75
CA GLY A 71 -2.15 -4.43 13.37
C GLY A 71 -3.15 -4.28 12.23
N SER A 72 -3.57 -3.05 11.96
CA SER A 72 -4.55 -2.73 10.93
C SER A 72 -4.04 -1.67 9.94
N PHE A 73 -4.48 -1.80 8.70
CA PHE A 73 -4.21 -0.84 7.63
C PHE A 73 -5.52 -0.41 6.99
N VAL A 74 -5.74 0.89 6.91
CA VAL A 74 -6.90 1.47 6.23
C VAL A 74 -6.39 2.39 5.13
N THR A 75 -6.85 2.20 3.91
CA THR A 75 -6.48 3.08 2.80
C THR A 75 -7.69 3.46 1.96
N LYS A 76 -7.70 4.69 1.48
CA LYS A 76 -8.64 5.14 0.46
C LYS A 76 -8.23 4.56 -0.89
N LEU A 77 -9.21 4.13 -1.68
CA LEU A 77 -9.09 3.70 -3.07
C LEU A 77 -10.11 4.44 -3.93
N PHE A 78 -9.81 4.59 -5.20
CA PHE A 78 -10.79 4.97 -6.22
C PHE A 78 -11.28 3.71 -6.92
N GLN A 79 -12.61 3.52 -7.03
CA GLN A 79 -13.18 2.37 -7.74
C GLN A 79 -12.77 2.42 -9.22
N GLY A 80 -12.35 1.29 -9.76
CA GLY A 80 -11.92 1.19 -11.14
C GLY A 80 -11.01 0.00 -11.40
N VAL A 81 -10.30 0.04 -12.51
CA VAL A 81 -9.34 -1.00 -12.92
C VAL A 81 -8.21 -1.11 -11.89
N GLY A 82 -7.81 -2.33 -11.57
CA GLY A 82 -6.69 -2.62 -10.67
C GLY A 82 -7.06 -2.77 -9.19
N VAL A 83 -8.29 -2.41 -8.77
CA VAL A 83 -8.71 -2.50 -7.36
C VAL A 83 -8.78 -3.95 -6.88
N GLU A 84 -9.36 -4.85 -7.69
CA GLU A 84 -9.47 -6.27 -7.33
C GLU A 84 -8.09 -6.93 -7.25
N GLU A 85 -7.21 -6.61 -8.20
CA GLU A 85 -5.85 -7.11 -8.29
C GLU A 85 -5.05 -6.69 -7.05
N LEU A 86 -5.14 -5.43 -6.63
CA LEU A 86 -4.50 -4.96 -5.40
C LEU A 86 -5.06 -5.69 -4.16
N ILE A 87 -6.37 -5.87 -4.08
CA ILE A 87 -7.00 -6.59 -2.96
C ILE A 87 -6.51 -8.04 -2.90
N GLN A 88 -6.42 -8.73 -4.03
CA GLN A 88 -5.91 -10.11 -4.10
C GLN A 88 -4.46 -10.20 -3.60
N VAL A 89 -3.61 -9.25 -3.97
CA VAL A 89 -2.21 -9.20 -3.55
C VAL A 89 -2.07 -8.89 -2.05
N VAL A 90 -2.90 -8.01 -1.51
CA VAL A 90 -2.84 -7.59 -0.10
C VAL A 90 -3.51 -8.58 0.85
N LYS A 91 -4.59 -9.22 0.40
CA LYS A 91 -5.43 -10.13 1.22
C LYS A 91 -4.66 -11.23 1.96
N PRO A 92 -3.62 -11.88 1.41
CA PRO A 92 -2.86 -12.92 2.11
C PRO A 92 -2.18 -12.46 3.40
N PHE A 93 -1.94 -11.17 3.56
CA PHE A 93 -1.21 -10.62 4.70
C PHE A 93 -2.10 -10.23 5.89
N PHE A 94 -3.43 -10.29 5.70
CA PHE A 94 -4.40 -9.93 6.74
C PHE A 94 -5.45 -11.03 6.87
N SER A 95 -5.97 -11.24 8.08
CA SER A 95 -7.03 -12.23 8.29
C SER A 95 -8.43 -11.69 7.95
N ASP A 96 -8.59 -10.38 7.90
CA ASP A 96 -9.85 -9.70 7.58
C ASP A 96 -9.59 -8.52 6.64
N VAL A 97 -10.14 -8.58 5.44
CA VAL A 97 -10.04 -7.52 4.42
C VAL A 97 -11.43 -7.21 3.91
N ARG A 98 -11.85 -5.95 4.06
CA ARG A 98 -13.20 -5.49 3.69
C ARG A 98 -13.15 -4.16 2.97
N ARG A 99 -14.06 -3.99 2.01
CA ARG A 99 -14.38 -2.67 1.45
C ARG A 99 -15.44 -1.97 2.29
N PHE A 100 -15.29 -0.68 2.41
CA PHE A 100 -16.25 0.17 3.10
C PHE A 100 -16.49 1.44 2.28
N SER A 101 -17.77 1.71 1.99
CA SER A 101 -18.21 2.96 1.36
C SER A 101 -19.02 3.75 2.40
N PRO A 102 -18.54 4.92 2.84
CA PRO A 102 -19.30 5.75 3.79
C PRO A 102 -20.62 6.22 3.19
N HIS A 103 -21.71 6.12 3.93
CA HIS A 103 -23.04 6.62 3.50
C HIS A 103 -23.07 8.13 3.23
N ALA A 104 -22.10 8.88 3.78
CA ALA A 104 -21.96 10.32 3.57
C ALA A 104 -21.29 10.70 2.25
N SER A 105 -20.73 9.73 1.52
CA SER A 105 -20.20 9.97 0.19
C SER A 105 -21.35 10.33 -0.74
N ARG A 106 -21.23 11.48 -1.44
CA ARG A 106 -22.22 11.85 -2.47
C ARG A 106 -22.36 10.67 -3.44
N ASN A 107 -23.57 10.40 -3.94
CA ASN A 107 -23.88 9.25 -4.82
C ASN A 107 -23.00 9.14 -6.09
N SER A 108 -22.12 10.11 -6.34
CA SER A 108 -21.14 10.14 -7.43
C SER A 108 -19.68 9.91 -6.99
N SER A 109 -19.40 9.65 -5.71
CA SER A 109 -18.04 9.43 -5.26
C SER A 109 -17.59 8.01 -5.61
N SER A 110 -16.51 7.89 -6.39
CA SER A 110 -15.83 6.62 -6.69
C SER A 110 -14.94 6.17 -5.54
N GLU A 111 -14.90 6.89 -4.42
CA GLU A 111 -14.04 6.60 -3.28
C GLU A 111 -14.60 5.46 -2.43
N VAL A 112 -13.73 4.52 -2.10
CA VAL A 112 -13.97 3.44 -1.14
C VAL A 112 -12.78 3.31 -0.22
N TYR A 113 -12.99 2.72 0.96
CA TYR A 113 -11.91 2.42 1.88
C TYR A 113 -11.68 0.91 1.91
N LEU A 114 -10.42 0.51 1.81
CA LEU A 114 -10.00 -0.85 2.08
C LEU A 114 -9.55 -0.93 3.53
N ILE A 115 -10.22 -1.77 4.30
CA ILE A 115 -9.95 -2.00 5.72
C ILE A 115 -9.32 -3.37 5.85
N CYS A 116 -8.05 -3.42 6.24
CA CYS A 116 -7.27 -4.62 6.45
C CYS A 116 -6.97 -4.77 7.95
N ARG A 117 -7.33 -5.89 8.56
CA ARG A 117 -7.16 -6.16 9.99
C ARG A 117 -6.41 -7.45 10.26
N ASN A 118 -5.80 -7.52 11.43
CA ASN A 118 -5.05 -8.67 11.90
C ASN A 118 -3.90 -9.03 10.96
N TYR A 119 -2.95 -8.10 10.80
CA TYR A 119 -1.74 -8.30 10.02
C TYR A 119 -0.96 -9.53 10.47
N MET A 120 -0.50 -10.33 9.51
CA MET A 120 0.23 -11.58 9.68
C MET A 120 1.64 -11.45 9.09
N PRO A 121 2.63 -10.91 9.85
CA PRO A 121 3.96 -10.58 9.32
C PRO A 121 4.72 -11.80 8.76
N TRP A 122 4.42 -13.01 9.24
CA TRP A 122 5.04 -14.26 8.74
C TRP A 122 4.65 -14.62 7.30
N LYS A 123 3.60 -13.99 6.77
CA LYS A 123 3.20 -14.11 5.37
C LYS A 123 4.00 -13.16 4.47
N PHE A 124 4.52 -12.08 5.04
CA PHE A 124 5.30 -11.06 4.31
C PHE A 124 6.78 -11.49 4.23
N LYS A 125 7.12 -12.29 3.23
CA LYS A 125 8.50 -12.77 2.99
C LYS A 125 9.23 -11.87 2.00
N LYS A 126 9.56 -10.63 2.35
CA LYS A 126 10.26 -9.67 1.48
C LYS A 126 9.64 -9.57 0.06
N THR A 127 8.35 -9.63 0.01
CA THR A 127 7.56 -9.57 -1.22
C THR A 127 7.23 -8.11 -1.51
N SER A 128 7.42 -7.65 -2.73
CA SER A 128 6.92 -6.34 -3.15
C SER A 128 5.44 -6.43 -3.49
N ILE A 129 4.63 -5.62 -2.82
CA ILE A 129 3.20 -5.47 -3.15
C ILE A 129 3.05 -4.86 -4.53
N LEU A 130 3.89 -3.86 -4.87
CA LEU A 130 3.87 -3.20 -6.17
C LEU A 130 4.16 -4.18 -7.31
N GLU A 131 5.25 -4.96 -7.23
CA GLU A 131 5.61 -5.92 -8.27
C GLU A 131 4.54 -6.98 -8.48
N ASN A 132 3.97 -7.50 -7.39
CA ASN A 132 2.88 -8.48 -7.47
C ASN A 132 1.59 -7.85 -8.03
N TYR A 133 1.29 -6.62 -7.68
CA TYR A 133 0.16 -5.88 -8.22
C TYR A 133 0.31 -5.65 -9.74
N GLU A 134 1.48 -5.19 -10.18
CA GLU A 134 1.76 -4.98 -11.61
C GLU A 134 1.66 -6.30 -12.39
N THR A 135 2.16 -7.40 -11.82
CA THR A 135 2.04 -8.73 -12.42
C THR A 135 0.58 -9.15 -12.57
N ALA A 136 -0.21 -9.04 -11.50
CA ALA A 136 -1.63 -9.40 -11.50
C ALA A 136 -2.44 -8.53 -12.50
N LEU A 137 -2.11 -7.24 -12.59
CA LEU A 137 -2.75 -6.33 -13.53
C LEU A 137 -2.42 -6.69 -14.99
N ASN A 138 -1.16 -7.00 -15.29
CA ASN A 138 -0.72 -7.39 -16.63
C ASN A 138 -1.38 -8.69 -17.10
N VAL A 139 -1.50 -9.70 -16.23
CA VAL A 139 -2.22 -10.94 -16.53
C VAL A 139 -3.67 -10.64 -16.91
N LYS A 140 -4.36 -9.82 -16.15
CA LYS A 140 -5.74 -9.42 -16.46
C LYS A 140 -5.87 -8.69 -17.82
N LEU A 141 -4.94 -7.77 -18.11
CA LEU A 141 -4.99 -6.96 -19.34
C LEU A 141 -4.60 -7.77 -20.57
N SER A 142 -3.81 -8.84 -20.43
CA SER A 142 -3.45 -9.75 -21.53
C SER A 142 -4.56 -10.76 -21.87
N GLY A 143 -5.59 -10.88 -21.05
CA GLY A 143 -6.69 -11.84 -21.24
C GLY A 143 -6.32 -13.30 -20.93
N ASP A 144 -5.19 -13.51 -20.30
CA ASP A 144 -4.78 -14.82 -19.81
C ASP A 144 -5.52 -15.12 -18.49
N ASP A 145 -6.71 -15.67 -18.59
CA ASP A 145 -7.44 -16.26 -17.45
C ASP A 145 -6.70 -17.52 -16.97
N ILE A 146 -5.56 -17.33 -16.32
CA ILE A 146 -4.86 -18.40 -15.62
C ILE A 146 -5.52 -18.55 -14.25
N GLU A 147 -6.20 -19.67 -14.01
CA GLU A 147 -6.84 -20.03 -12.73
C GLU A 147 -5.84 -20.27 -11.58
N GLU A 148 -4.56 -20.06 -11.79
CA GLU A 148 -3.53 -20.19 -10.74
C GLU A 148 -3.20 -18.82 -10.14
N ALA A 149 -3.29 -18.73 -8.82
CA ALA A 149 -2.83 -17.56 -8.07
C ALA A 149 -1.35 -17.28 -8.42
N PRO A 150 -0.96 -16.04 -8.78
CA PRO A 150 0.40 -15.74 -9.17
C PRO A 150 1.38 -16.15 -8.06
N GLU A 151 2.43 -16.88 -8.43
CA GLU A 151 3.55 -17.14 -7.52
C GLU A 151 4.09 -15.79 -7.03
N ILE A 152 4.19 -15.67 -5.70
CA ILE A 152 4.65 -14.44 -5.07
C ILE A 152 6.12 -14.22 -5.46
N VAL A 153 6.37 -13.25 -6.32
CA VAL A 153 7.74 -12.87 -6.72
C VAL A 153 8.45 -12.25 -5.52
N THR A 154 9.51 -12.89 -5.07
CA THR A 154 10.35 -12.36 -4.00
C THR A 154 11.40 -11.41 -4.59
N SER A 155 11.22 -10.10 -4.42
CA SER A 155 12.23 -9.12 -4.80
C SER A 155 13.31 -8.99 -3.73
N SER A 156 14.58 -9.00 -4.15
CA SER A 156 15.72 -8.75 -3.27
C SER A 156 15.99 -7.25 -3.16
N PHE A 157 15.29 -6.57 -2.27
CA PHE A 157 15.66 -5.21 -1.91
C PHE A 157 16.88 -5.24 -0.99
N SER A 158 18.08 -5.04 -1.55
CA SER A 158 19.31 -4.94 -0.76
C SER A 158 19.52 -3.49 -0.31
N VAL A 159 19.32 -3.21 0.95
CA VAL A 159 19.81 -1.98 1.58
C VAL A 159 21.33 -2.03 1.59
N ARG A 160 22.00 -1.28 0.71
CA ARG A 160 23.45 -1.09 0.78
C ARG A 160 23.78 -0.28 2.04
N LYS A 161 24.29 -0.95 3.08
CA LYS A 161 24.97 -0.26 4.18
C LYS A 161 26.22 0.44 3.58
N LYS A 162 26.26 1.78 3.64
CA LYS A 162 27.49 2.53 3.41
C LYS A 162 28.52 2.06 4.43
N LYS A 163 29.62 1.48 3.99
CA LYS A 163 30.83 1.29 4.82
C LYS A 163 31.34 2.68 5.18
N SER A 164 31.40 2.99 6.46
CA SER A 164 32.21 4.08 7.00
C SER A 164 33.67 3.72 6.73
N THR A 165 34.34 4.52 5.94
CA THR A 165 35.80 4.53 5.82
C THR A 165 36.34 5.40 6.93
N GLU A 166 37.21 4.81 7.73
CA GLU A 166 38.09 5.53 8.68
C GLU A 166 38.94 6.58 7.98
#